data_f987463972219cef4d953aaf4f15c621
#
_entry.id   f987463972219cef4d953aaf4f15c621
#
_cell.length_a   1.000
_cell.length_b   1.000
_cell.length_c   1.000
_cell.angle_alpha   90.00
_cell.angle_beta   90.00
_cell.angle_gamma   90.00
#
_symmetry.space_group_name_H-M   'P 1'
#
loop_
_entity.id
_entity.type
_entity.pdbx_description
1 polymer ?
#
loop_
_entity_poly.entity_id
_entity_poly.type
_entity_poly.pdbx_seq_one_letter_code
_entity_poly.pdbx_strand_id
1 'polypeptide(L)'
;WWLACCQYHRRNSPEPTTKNLKMPPIADDIRQRATRIKLACFDVDGTLTDGRLFFDEQGRESKAFHVLDGQGLVLLRRCGIEVALITARNSLVAQARGRDLGVQTFIHAKDKLAQVQQLCAQMQISLEQVAFMGDDLPDLTVLREVGLAVAPANAHHWVTGSVHWQTRARGGEGAARELCDLLLDTQGHTEGLLGGAHP
;
A
#
# COMPACT_ATOMS: atom_id res chain seq x y z
N TRP A 1 34.53 37.84 -11.12
CA TRP A 1 34.92 36.53 -10.51
C TRP A 1 33.72 35.67 -10.08
N TRP A 2 32.53 36.23 -9.95
CA TRP A 2 31.32 35.45 -9.52
C TRP A 2 30.61 34.75 -10.69
N LEU A 3 30.75 35.21 -11.92
CA LEU A 3 30.09 34.62 -13.10
C LEU A 3 30.83 33.41 -13.69
N ALA A 4 32.13 33.25 -13.43
CA ALA A 4 32.94 32.13 -13.94
C ALA A 4 32.75 30.84 -13.13
N CYS A 5 32.34 30.92 -11.85
CA CYS A 5 32.17 29.76 -10.99
C CYS A 5 30.84 28.98 -11.26
N CYS A 6 29.82 29.66 -11.79
CA CYS A 6 28.52 29.02 -12.09
C CYS A 6 28.53 28.20 -13.39
N GLN A 7 29.47 28.44 -14.30
CA GLN A 7 29.53 27.66 -15.56
C GLN A 7 30.37 26.40 -15.46
N TYR A 8 31.26 26.28 -14.46
CA TYR A 8 32.11 25.10 -14.29
C TYR A 8 31.39 23.92 -13.62
N HIS A 9 30.37 24.18 -12.83
CA HIS A 9 29.60 23.13 -12.14
C HIS A 9 28.53 22.45 -13.01
N ARG A 10 28.19 22.97 -14.20
CA ARG A 10 27.19 22.35 -15.09
C ARG A 10 27.76 21.32 -16.08
N ARG A 11 29.09 21.19 -16.21
CA ARG A 11 29.68 20.30 -17.21
C ARG A 11 30.20 18.96 -16.71
N ASN A 12 30.22 18.71 -15.40
CA ASN A 12 30.77 17.47 -14.83
C ASN A 12 29.88 16.81 -13.75
N SER A 13 28.60 17.09 -13.72
CA SER A 13 27.69 16.21 -12.97
C SER A 13 27.48 14.96 -13.83
N PRO A 14 27.90 13.75 -13.39
CA PRO A 14 27.52 12.55 -14.09
C PRO A 14 25.99 12.52 -14.16
N GLU A 15 25.45 12.28 -15.35
CA GLU A 15 24.02 11.96 -15.48
C GLU A 15 23.70 10.89 -14.45
N PRO A 16 22.58 11.01 -13.71
CA PRO A 16 22.18 9.97 -12.79
C PRO A 16 22.02 8.70 -13.62
N THR A 17 23.01 7.81 -13.52
CA THR A 17 22.91 6.49 -14.11
C THR A 17 21.69 5.84 -13.47
N THR A 18 20.66 5.58 -14.26
CA THR A 18 19.45 4.78 -13.92
C THR A 18 19.86 3.34 -13.60
N LYS A 19 20.88 3.18 -12.76
CA LYS A 19 21.35 1.87 -12.31
C LYS A 19 20.34 1.26 -11.35
N ASN A 20 19.54 0.33 -11.91
CA ASN A 20 18.84 -0.73 -11.17
C ASN A 20 17.88 -0.30 -10.05
N LEU A 21 16.89 0.52 -10.37
CA LEU A 21 15.66 0.68 -9.58
C LEU A 21 14.65 -0.46 -9.84
N LYS A 22 15.11 -1.59 -10.41
CA LYS A 22 14.22 -2.73 -10.64
C LYS A 22 13.82 -3.35 -9.31
N MET A 23 12.52 -3.43 -9.10
CA MET A 23 11.96 -4.27 -8.02
C MET A 23 12.56 -5.67 -8.09
N PRO A 24 12.71 -6.36 -6.95
CA PRO A 24 13.08 -7.77 -6.94
C PRO A 24 12.20 -8.56 -7.90
N PRO A 25 12.69 -9.66 -8.48
CA PRO A 25 11.89 -10.46 -9.39
C PRO A 25 10.61 -10.94 -8.70
N ILE A 26 9.48 -10.52 -9.24
CA ILE A 26 8.12 -10.93 -8.84
C ILE A 26 7.59 -11.82 -9.95
N ALA A 27 6.90 -12.89 -9.59
CA ALA A 27 6.33 -13.84 -10.52
C ALA A 27 5.40 -13.15 -11.55
N ASP A 28 5.41 -13.63 -12.77
CA ASP A 28 4.68 -12.97 -13.89
C ASP A 28 3.17 -12.96 -13.67
N ASP A 29 2.60 -13.97 -13.04
CA ASP A 29 1.17 -14.03 -12.70
C ASP A 29 0.78 -12.93 -11.71
N ILE A 30 1.64 -12.63 -10.74
CA ILE A 30 1.43 -11.51 -9.78
C ILE A 30 1.47 -10.17 -10.52
N ARG A 31 2.45 -9.98 -11.41
CA ARG A 31 2.53 -8.78 -12.24
C ARG A 31 1.28 -8.62 -13.11
N GLN A 32 0.82 -9.70 -13.73
CA GLN A 32 -0.40 -9.69 -14.55
C GLN A 32 -1.66 -9.33 -13.74
N ARG A 33 -1.77 -9.82 -12.49
CA ARG A 33 -2.85 -9.41 -11.58
C ARG A 33 -2.77 -7.92 -11.25
N ALA A 34 -1.58 -7.45 -10.93
CA ALA A 34 -1.32 -6.06 -10.52
C ALA A 34 -1.69 -5.02 -11.61
N THR A 35 -1.56 -5.36 -12.90
CA THR A 35 -1.94 -4.45 -14.00
C THR A 35 -3.42 -4.10 -14.03
N ARG A 36 -4.30 -4.93 -13.45
CA ARG A 36 -5.76 -4.75 -13.51
C ARG A 36 -6.32 -4.03 -12.29
N ILE A 37 -5.53 -3.78 -11.26
CA ILE A 37 -5.99 -3.25 -9.98
C ILE A 37 -6.40 -1.78 -10.12
N LYS A 38 -7.59 -1.46 -9.63
CA LYS A 38 -8.15 -0.11 -9.56
C LYS A 38 -8.40 0.35 -8.12
N LEU A 39 -8.49 -0.60 -7.19
CA LEU A 39 -8.71 -0.35 -5.77
C LEU A 39 -7.72 -1.18 -4.95
N ALA A 40 -6.96 -0.53 -4.08
CA ALA A 40 -6.07 -1.18 -3.12
C ALA A 40 -6.63 -0.99 -1.70
N CYS A 41 -7.00 -2.07 -1.05
CA CYS A 41 -7.50 -2.09 0.32
C CYS A 41 -6.44 -2.64 1.27
N PHE A 42 -6.35 -2.06 2.45
CA PHE A 42 -5.39 -2.45 3.47
C PHE A 42 -6.09 -2.65 4.81
N ASP A 43 -5.81 -3.76 5.47
CA ASP A 43 -6.02 -3.85 6.92
C ASP A 43 -5.08 -2.87 7.64
N VAL A 44 -5.30 -2.63 8.92
CA VAL A 44 -4.53 -1.67 9.69
C VAL A 44 -3.57 -2.36 10.65
N ASP A 45 -4.12 -3.16 11.57
CA ASP A 45 -3.34 -3.74 12.67
C ASP A 45 -2.59 -5.00 12.21
N GLY A 46 -1.26 -4.95 12.17
CA GLY A 46 -0.43 -6.02 11.62
C GLY A 46 -0.08 -5.85 10.14
N THR A 47 -0.78 -4.96 9.44
CA THR A 47 -0.57 -4.64 8.01
C THR A 47 0.10 -3.26 7.84
N LEU A 48 -0.57 -2.18 8.25
CA LEU A 48 -0.02 -0.81 8.25
C LEU A 48 0.72 -0.47 9.55
N THR A 49 0.58 -1.30 10.57
CA THR A 49 1.32 -1.25 11.83
C THR A 49 2.04 -2.59 12.05
N ASP A 50 2.90 -2.64 13.06
CA ASP A 50 3.58 -3.87 13.48
C ASP A 50 2.68 -4.86 14.25
N GLY A 51 1.39 -4.54 14.42
CA GLY A 51 0.40 -5.33 15.14
C GLY A 51 0.41 -5.12 16.65
N ARG A 52 1.31 -4.31 17.20
CA ARG A 52 1.33 -4.00 18.63
C ARG A 52 0.25 -3.00 19.00
N LEU A 53 -0.32 -3.20 20.17
CA LEU A 53 -1.33 -2.30 20.74
C LEU A 53 -0.70 -1.53 21.90
N PHE A 54 -0.75 -0.21 21.82
CA PHE A 54 -0.29 0.67 22.90
C PHE A 54 -1.51 1.34 23.52
N PHE A 55 -1.63 1.23 24.86
CA PHE A 55 -2.66 1.91 25.63
C PHE A 55 -2.01 2.72 26.75
N ASP A 56 -2.55 3.91 26.98
CA ASP A 56 -2.20 4.67 28.18
C ASP A 56 -3.07 4.27 29.38
N GLU A 57 -2.82 4.87 30.54
CA GLU A 57 -3.56 4.61 31.77
C GLU A 57 -5.06 4.94 31.68
N GLN A 58 -5.46 5.78 30.72
CA GLN A 58 -6.85 6.13 30.44
C GLN A 58 -7.49 5.23 29.38
N GLY A 59 -6.77 4.19 28.92
CA GLY A 59 -7.22 3.28 27.87
C GLY A 59 -7.24 3.89 26.48
N ARG A 60 -6.54 5.01 26.25
CA ARG A 60 -6.44 5.62 24.92
C ARG A 60 -5.42 4.86 24.09
N GLU A 61 -5.83 4.48 22.88
CA GLU A 61 -4.98 3.76 21.93
C GLU A 61 -4.01 4.71 21.21
N SER A 62 -2.78 4.25 20.99
CA SER A 62 -1.84 4.86 20.05
C SER A 62 -1.27 3.81 19.10
N LYS A 63 -0.88 4.22 17.89
CA LYS A 63 -0.31 3.36 16.85
C LYS A 63 0.87 4.05 16.18
N ALA A 64 1.88 3.26 15.82
CA ALA A 64 2.95 3.71 14.96
C ALA A 64 2.68 3.31 13.51
N PHE A 65 2.76 4.27 12.58
CA PHE A 65 2.64 4.06 11.15
C PHE A 65 3.96 4.35 10.45
N HIS A 66 4.28 3.58 9.44
CA HIS A 66 5.49 3.78 8.65
C HIS A 66 5.30 4.88 7.60
N VAL A 67 6.27 5.79 7.51
CA VAL A 67 6.17 6.95 6.59
C VAL A 67 6.14 6.51 5.13
N LEU A 68 6.98 5.52 4.75
CA LEU A 68 7.02 5.03 3.36
C LEU A 68 5.73 4.33 2.94
N ASP A 69 5.06 3.60 3.85
CA ASP A 69 3.76 3.02 3.59
C ASP A 69 2.74 4.13 3.26
N GLY A 70 2.65 5.14 4.13
CA GLY A 70 1.76 6.28 3.88
C GLY A 70 2.05 6.99 2.56
N GLN A 71 3.32 7.21 2.23
CA GLN A 71 3.70 7.80 0.95
C GLN A 71 3.26 6.92 -0.23
N GLY A 72 3.40 5.59 -0.13
CA GLY A 72 2.93 4.65 -1.14
C GLY A 72 1.44 4.79 -1.42
N LEU A 73 0.61 4.84 -0.37
CA LEU A 73 -0.84 5.02 -0.48
C LEU A 73 -1.21 6.34 -1.18
N VAL A 74 -0.52 7.43 -0.84
CA VAL A 74 -0.71 8.74 -1.50
C VAL A 74 -0.34 8.68 -2.98
N LEU A 75 0.76 8.00 -3.34
CA LEU A 75 1.19 7.86 -4.73
C LEU A 75 0.19 7.04 -5.56
N LEU A 76 -0.36 5.95 -5.01
CA LEU A 76 -1.43 5.18 -5.69
C LEU A 76 -2.60 6.08 -6.08
N ARG A 77 -3.11 6.86 -5.14
CA ARG A 77 -4.24 7.77 -5.40
C ARG A 77 -3.92 8.82 -6.45
N ARG A 78 -2.73 9.40 -6.40
CA ARG A 78 -2.28 10.36 -7.43
C ARG A 78 -2.22 9.76 -8.82
N CYS A 79 -1.94 8.46 -8.91
CA CYS A 79 -1.91 7.71 -10.15
C CYS A 79 -3.25 7.07 -10.54
N GLY A 80 -4.36 7.44 -9.86
CA GLY A 80 -5.71 6.99 -10.21
C GLY A 80 -6.07 5.60 -9.68
N ILE A 81 -5.30 5.03 -8.76
CA ILE A 81 -5.64 3.81 -8.03
C ILE A 81 -6.25 4.20 -6.69
N GLU A 82 -7.54 3.89 -6.49
CA GLU A 82 -8.21 4.21 -5.24
C GLU A 82 -7.66 3.39 -4.08
N VAL A 83 -7.72 3.97 -2.86
CA VAL A 83 -7.18 3.37 -1.65
C VAL A 83 -8.20 3.42 -0.52
N ALA A 84 -8.35 2.30 0.21
CA ALA A 84 -9.18 2.21 1.40
C ALA A 84 -8.46 1.50 2.55
N LEU A 85 -8.64 2.00 3.77
CA LEU A 85 -8.25 1.33 5.01
C LEU A 85 -9.49 0.65 5.60
N ILE A 86 -9.40 -0.64 5.93
CA ILE A 86 -10.53 -1.42 6.40
C ILE A 86 -10.12 -2.21 7.65
N THR A 87 -10.60 -1.78 8.82
CA THR A 87 -10.29 -2.46 10.09
C THR A 87 -11.56 -2.89 10.84
N ALA A 88 -11.52 -4.10 11.42
CA ALA A 88 -12.60 -4.58 12.28
C ALA A 88 -12.66 -3.84 13.64
N ARG A 89 -11.60 -3.17 14.02
CA ARG A 89 -11.49 -2.44 15.29
C ARG A 89 -12.13 -1.06 15.22
N ASN A 90 -12.58 -0.58 16.38
CA ASN A 90 -13.01 0.82 16.54
C ASN A 90 -11.79 1.70 16.84
N SER A 91 -11.07 2.07 15.81
CA SER A 91 -9.82 2.83 15.96
C SER A 91 -9.94 4.25 15.40
N LEU A 92 -10.08 5.23 16.30
CA LEU A 92 -10.04 6.64 15.94
C LEU A 92 -8.66 7.05 15.42
N VAL A 93 -7.61 6.34 15.83
CA VAL A 93 -6.24 6.54 15.34
C VAL A 93 -6.12 6.15 13.87
N ALA A 94 -6.73 5.02 13.46
CA ALA A 94 -6.80 4.62 12.06
C ALA A 94 -7.58 5.64 11.21
N GLN A 95 -8.71 6.15 11.72
CA GLN A 95 -9.45 7.23 11.03
C GLN A 95 -8.63 8.51 10.89
N ALA A 96 -7.90 8.89 11.94
CA ALA A 96 -7.04 10.07 11.90
C ALA A 96 -5.93 9.90 10.83
N ARG A 97 -5.32 8.71 10.77
CA ARG A 97 -4.31 8.40 9.75
C ARG A 97 -4.90 8.42 8.34
N GLY A 98 -6.10 7.86 8.14
CA GLY A 98 -6.77 7.91 6.85
C GLY A 98 -7.07 9.35 6.39
N ARG A 99 -7.54 10.22 7.30
CA ARG A 99 -7.72 11.65 6.99
C ARG A 99 -6.43 12.35 6.60
N ASP A 100 -5.34 12.09 7.33
CA ASP A 100 -4.01 12.64 7.04
C ASP A 100 -3.53 12.24 5.63
N LEU A 101 -3.74 11.00 5.22
CA LEU A 101 -3.40 10.49 3.89
C LEU A 101 -4.44 10.81 2.82
N GLY A 102 -5.59 11.34 3.21
CA GLY A 102 -6.74 11.59 2.34
C GLY A 102 -7.37 10.31 1.78
N VAL A 103 -7.29 9.17 2.45
CA VAL A 103 -7.86 7.88 2.03
C VAL A 103 -9.13 7.55 2.82
N GLN A 104 -10.06 6.82 2.19
CA GLN A 104 -11.25 6.33 2.86
C GLN A 104 -10.87 5.35 3.96
N THR A 105 -11.54 5.44 5.11
CA THR A 105 -11.25 4.56 6.25
C THR A 105 -12.53 4.04 6.85
N PHE A 106 -12.65 2.72 6.90
CA PHE A 106 -13.79 1.98 7.45
C PHE A 106 -13.34 1.30 8.73
N ILE A 107 -13.88 1.76 9.85
CA ILE A 107 -13.70 1.15 11.17
C ILE A 107 -14.93 0.30 11.49
N HIS A 108 -14.84 -0.63 12.47
CA HIS A 108 -15.89 -1.61 12.79
C HIS A 108 -16.30 -2.51 11.61
N ALA A 109 -15.50 -2.62 10.57
CA ALA A 109 -15.78 -3.45 9.40
C ALA A 109 -15.50 -4.94 9.74
N LYS A 110 -16.41 -5.56 10.49
CA LYS A 110 -16.30 -6.99 10.86
C LYS A 110 -16.37 -7.91 9.65
N ASP A 111 -17.20 -7.57 8.67
CA ASP A 111 -17.27 -8.24 7.38
C ASP A 111 -16.52 -7.38 6.35
N LYS A 112 -15.22 -7.64 6.21
CA LYS A 112 -14.36 -6.92 5.29
C LYS A 112 -14.70 -7.20 3.82
N LEU A 113 -15.18 -8.40 3.50
CA LEU A 113 -15.62 -8.73 2.14
C LEU A 113 -16.83 -7.90 1.73
N ALA A 114 -17.86 -7.83 2.58
CA ALA A 114 -19.03 -7.00 2.31
C ALA A 114 -18.66 -5.52 2.12
N GLN A 115 -17.71 -5.01 2.93
CA GLN A 115 -17.23 -3.64 2.77
C GLN A 115 -16.52 -3.42 1.42
N VAL A 116 -15.68 -4.36 1.00
CA VAL A 116 -15.01 -4.30 -0.32
C VAL A 116 -16.02 -4.40 -1.46
N GLN A 117 -17.01 -5.29 -1.36
CA GLN A 117 -18.09 -5.42 -2.35
C GLN A 117 -18.90 -4.13 -2.50
N GLN A 118 -19.17 -3.44 -1.39
CA GLN A 118 -19.83 -2.13 -1.43
C GLN A 118 -18.98 -1.08 -2.18
N LEU A 119 -17.67 -1.05 -1.95
CA LEU A 119 -16.74 -0.17 -2.68
C LEU A 119 -16.72 -0.53 -4.18
N CYS A 120 -16.65 -1.81 -4.51
CA CYS A 120 -16.72 -2.27 -5.90
C CYS A 120 -17.98 -1.80 -6.61
N ALA A 121 -19.14 -1.91 -5.95
CA ALA A 121 -20.42 -1.45 -6.51
C ALA A 121 -20.43 0.07 -6.74
N GLN A 122 -19.90 0.85 -5.81
CA GLN A 122 -19.79 2.32 -5.94
C GLN A 122 -18.86 2.73 -7.09
N MET A 123 -17.76 2.01 -7.28
CA MET A 123 -16.76 2.27 -8.31
C MET A 123 -17.08 1.59 -9.65
N GLN A 124 -18.11 0.75 -9.72
CA GLN A 124 -18.46 -0.07 -10.89
C GLN A 124 -17.28 -0.96 -11.37
N ILE A 125 -16.59 -1.58 -10.42
CA ILE A 125 -15.49 -2.53 -10.67
C ILE A 125 -15.83 -3.92 -10.12
N SER A 126 -15.10 -4.94 -10.57
CA SER A 126 -15.21 -6.30 -10.02
C SER A 126 -14.16 -6.56 -8.93
N LEU A 127 -14.35 -7.60 -8.12
CA LEU A 127 -13.36 -8.05 -7.13
C LEU A 127 -12.01 -8.42 -7.77
N GLU A 128 -11.98 -8.82 -9.04
CA GLU A 128 -10.75 -9.07 -9.78
C GLU A 128 -9.87 -7.83 -9.96
N GLN A 129 -10.45 -6.63 -9.82
CA GLN A 129 -9.76 -5.34 -9.92
C GLN A 129 -9.38 -4.77 -8.56
N VAL A 130 -9.49 -5.57 -7.50
CA VAL A 130 -9.14 -5.20 -6.13
C VAL A 130 -7.86 -5.92 -5.70
N ALA A 131 -6.92 -5.17 -5.11
CA ALA A 131 -5.88 -5.72 -4.26
C ALA A 131 -6.29 -5.56 -2.79
N PHE A 132 -6.07 -6.60 -1.99
CA PHE A 132 -6.27 -6.54 -0.53
C PHE A 132 -5.02 -7.04 0.16
N MET A 133 -4.51 -6.25 1.12
CA MET A 133 -3.43 -6.67 2.01
C MET A 133 -3.96 -6.84 3.42
N GLY A 134 -3.75 -8.03 3.99
CA GLY A 134 -4.14 -8.37 5.36
C GLY A 134 -3.23 -9.44 5.95
N ASP A 135 -3.26 -9.60 7.27
CA ASP A 135 -2.28 -10.42 8.00
C ASP A 135 -2.88 -11.53 8.86
N ASP A 136 -4.20 -11.53 9.12
CA ASP A 136 -4.80 -12.50 10.03
C ASP A 136 -6.21 -12.97 9.58
N LEU A 137 -6.80 -13.88 10.33
CA LEU A 137 -8.08 -14.55 10.04
C LEU A 137 -9.23 -13.62 9.64
N PRO A 138 -9.41 -12.42 10.24
CA PRO A 138 -10.46 -11.51 9.81
C PRO A 138 -10.38 -11.09 8.34
N ASP A 139 -9.19 -11.23 7.72
CA ASP A 139 -8.94 -10.90 6.32
C ASP A 139 -9.20 -12.08 5.37
N LEU A 140 -9.22 -13.30 5.89
CA LEU A 140 -9.17 -14.51 5.08
C LEU A 140 -10.32 -14.57 4.04
N THR A 141 -11.52 -14.14 4.41
CA THR A 141 -12.67 -14.18 3.52
C THR A 141 -12.48 -13.26 2.31
N VAL A 142 -12.01 -12.04 2.52
CA VAL A 142 -11.78 -11.10 1.43
C VAL A 142 -10.53 -11.48 0.61
N LEU A 143 -9.48 -11.98 1.25
CA LEU A 143 -8.25 -12.41 0.55
C LEU A 143 -8.51 -13.53 -0.47
N ARG A 144 -9.49 -14.40 -0.22
CA ARG A 144 -9.85 -15.50 -1.13
C ARG A 144 -10.63 -15.05 -2.37
N GLU A 145 -11.23 -13.87 -2.34
CA GLU A 145 -12.15 -13.38 -3.37
C GLU A 145 -11.57 -12.30 -4.28
N VAL A 146 -10.52 -11.60 -3.82
CA VAL A 146 -9.96 -10.47 -4.57
C VAL A 146 -8.96 -10.90 -5.65
N GLY A 147 -8.81 -10.05 -6.68
CA GLY A 147 -7.90 -10.30 -7.80
C GLY A 147 -6.43 -10.38 -7.41
N LEU A 148 -6.00 -9.62 -6.39
CA LEU A 148 -4.63 -9.67 -5.86
C LEU A 148 -4.66 -9.68 -4.34
N ALA A 149 -4.56 -10.86 -3.76
CA ALA A 149 -4.44 -11.06 -2.32
C ALA A 149 -2.97 -11.01 -1.89
N VAL A 150 -2.66 -10.21 -0.88
CA VAL A 150 -1.29 -9.96 -0.41
C VAL A 150 -1.23 -10.07 1.12
N ALA A 151 -0.13 -10.58 1.64
CA ALA A 151 0.15 -10.61 3.06
C ALA A 151 1.54 -10.05 3.38
N PRO A 152 1.72 -9.36 4.52
CA PRO A 152 3.05 -8.96 4.98
C PRO A 152 3.87 -10.18 5.42
N ALA A 153 5.21 -10.03 5.48
CA ALA A 153 6.12 -11.13 5.84
C ALA A 153 5.83 -11.77 7.19
N ASN A 154 5.23 -11.03 8.11
CA ASN A 154 4.87 -11.49 9.46
C ASN A 154 3.41 -11.92 9.62
N ALA A 155 2.66 -12.06 8.52
CA ALA A 155 1.28 -12.53 8.58
C ALA A 155 1.17 -13.91 9.23
N HIS A 156 0.01 -14.16 9.85
CA HIS A 156 -0.26 -15.43 10.48
C HIS A 156 -0.25 -16.58 9.44
N HIS A 157 0.35 -17.72 9.80
CA HIS A 157 0.55 -18.84 8.86
C HIS A 157 -0.74 -19.40 8.25
N TRP A 158 -1.90 -19.21 8.89
CA TRP A 158 -3.19 -19.61 8.32
C TRP A 158 -3.62 -18.76 7.13
N VAL A 159 -3.08 -17.57 7.00
CA VAL A 159 -3.41 -16.63 5.93
C VAL A 159 -2.46 -16.79 4.74
N THR A 160 -1.19 -17.07 5.00
CA THR A 160 -0.14 -17.11 3.95
C THR A 160 -0.41 -18.12 2.84
N GLY A 161 -1.11 -19.23 3.14
CA GLY A 161 -1.53 -20.22 2.14
C GLY A 161 -2.71 -19.78 1.26
N SER A 162 -3.34 -18.63 1.55
CA SER A 162 -4.52 -18.12 0.84
C SER A 162 -4.25 -16.81 0.08
N VAL A 163 -2.99 -16.35 0.03
CA VAL A 163 -2.60 -15.14 -0.71
C VAL A 163 -1.85 -15.48 -1.99
N HIS A 164 -1.92 -14.59 -2.95
CA HIS A 164 -1.17 -14.70 -4.20
C HIS A 164 0.31 -14.32 -4.00
N TRP A 165 0.57 -13.36 -3.10
CA TRP A 165 1.90 -12.85 -2.85
C TRP A 165 2.10 -12.49 -1.38
N GLN A 166 3.29 -12.78 -0.86
CA GLN A 166 3.75 -12.35 0.44
C GLN A 166 4.91 -11.38 0.27
N THR A 167 4.84 -10.20 0.90
CA THR A 167 5.92 -9.20 0.87
C THR A 167 7.14 -9.68 1.65
N ARG A 168 8.29 -9.07 1.39
CA ARG A 168 9.52 -9.28 2.16
C ARG A 168 9.54 -8.45 3.44
N ALA A 169 8.99 -7.22 3.35
CA ALA A 169 8.83 -6.36 4.50
C ALA A 169 7.69 -6.83 5.39
N ARG A 170 7.80 -6.53 6.67
CA ARG A 170 6.78 -6.81 7.68
C ARG A 170 5.74 -5.69 7.68
N GLY A 171 4.56 -5.99 8.24
CA GLY A 171 3.54 -4.97 8.51
C GLY A 171 4.12 -3.84 9.37
N GLY A 172 3.80 -2.59 9.00
CA GLY A 172 4.34 -1.41 9.65
C GLY A 172 5.82 -1.14 9.39
N GLU A 173 6.46 -1.89 8.50
CA GLU A 173 7.89 -1.77 8.17
C GLU A 173 8.12 -1.68 6.65
N GLY A 174 7.13 -1.24 5.88
CA GLY A 174 7.23 -1.07 4.44
C GLY A 174 6.50 -2.12 3.60
N ALA A 175 5.73 -3.05 4.18
CA ALA A 175 4.98 -4.06 3.44
C ALA A 175 3.94 -3.44 2.50
N ALA A 176 3.17 -2.46 2.98
CA ALA A 176 2.21 -1.76 2.15
C ALA A 176 2.92 -0.96 1.04
N ARG A 177 4.10 -0.41 1.31
CA ARG A 177 4.91 0.25 0.30
C ARG A 177 5.35 -0.71 -0.81
N GLU A 178 5.76 -1.94 -0.51
CA GLU A 178 6.09 -2.93 -1.54
C GLU A 178 4.90 -3.20 -2.48
N LEU A 179 3.67 -3.34 -1.94
CA LEU A 179 2.48 -3.49 -2.78
C LEU A 179 2.23 -2.24 -3.63
N CYS A 180 2.34 -1.05 -3.05
CA CYS A 180 2.17 0.19 -3.79
C CYS A 180 3.17 0.29 -4.94
N ASP A 181 4.44 0.00 -4.70
CA ASP A 181 5.49 0.03 -5.72
C ASP A 181 5.23 -0.99 -6.83
N LEU A 182 4.75 -2.20 -6.50
CA LEU A 182 4.35 -3.19 -7.49
C LEU A 182 3.24 -2.66 -8.41
N LEU A 183 2.18 -2.08 -7.84
CA LEU A 183 1.06 -1.56 -8.61
C LEU A 183 1.49 -0.39 -9.51
N LEU A 184 2.29 0.53 -8.98
CA LEU A 184 2.82 1.68 -9.73
C LEU A 184 3.75 1.25 -10.87
N ASP A 185 4.64 0.29 -10.62
CA ASP A 185 5.57 -0.22 -11.63
C ASP A 185 4.83 -0.95 -12.75
N THR A 186 3.94 -1.86 -12.41
CA THR A 186 3.23 -2.67 -13.42
C THR A 186 2.24 -1.88 -14.26
N GLN A 187 1.76 -0.75 -13.76
CA GLN A 187 0.87 0.17 -14.48
C GLN A 187 1.61 1.34 -15.15
N GLY A 188 2.96 1.33 -15.13
CA GLY A 188 3.78 2.26 -15.89
C GLY A 188 3.92 3.66 -15.29
N HIS A 189 3.62 3.83 -13.98
CA HIS A 189 3.69 5.15 -13.32
C HIS A 189 5.08 5.52 -12.81
N THR A 190 5.99 4.54 -12.67
CA THR A 190 7.30 4.72 -12.01
C THR A 190 8.18 5.76 -12.71
N GLU A 191 8.25 5.74 -14.04
CA GLU A 191 9.10 6.68 -14.80
C GLU A 191 8.66 8.13 -14.59
N GLY A 192 7.35 8.40 -14.64
CA GLY A 192 6.80 9.73 -14.37
C GLY A 192 7.11 10.23 -12.96
N LEU A 193 6.95 9.36 -11.97
CA LEU A 193 7.23 9.69 -10.56
C LEU A 193 8.71 9.98 -10.31
N LEU A 194 9.62 9.23 -10.94
CA LEU A 194 11.08 9.42 -10.81
C LEU A 194 11.57 10.64 -11.59
N GLY A 195 10.92 10.97 -12.72
CA GLY A 195 11.24 12.13 -13.54
C GLY A 195 10.78 13.47 -12.94
N GLY A 196 10.13 13.48 -11.78
CA GLY A 196 9.60 14.67 -11.12
C GLY A 196 8.34 15.22 -11.77
N ALA A 197 7.74 14.50 -12.71
CA ALA A 197 6.39 14.77 -13.18
C ALA A 197 5.43 14.44 -12.04
N HIS A 198 4.89 15.48 -11.40
CA HIS A 198 3.74 15.29 -10.49
C HIS A 198 2.50 15.10 -11.38
N PRO A 199 1.85 13.92 -11.36
CA PRO A 199 0.57 13.73 -12.01
C PRO A 199 -0.51 14.59 -11.37
#